data_d84306e1228c822fa86b2a659015cbad
#
_entry.id   d84306e1228c822fa86b2a659015cbad
#
_cell.length_a   1.000
_cell.length_b   1.000
_cell.length_c   1.000
_cell.angle_alpha   90.00
_cell.angle_beta   90.00
_cell.angle_gamma   90.00
#
_symmetry.space_group_name_H-M   'P 1'
#
loop_
_entity.id
_entity.type
_entity.pdbx_description
1 polymer ?
#
loop_
_entity_poly.entity_id
_entity_poly.type
_entity_poly.pdbx_seq_one_letter_code
_entity_poly.pdbx_strand_id
1 'polypeptide(L)'
;MLQYFRKTMREFYNKLDEIKQKKNFSINIFFKSYTIRLKLVDTSDETIEILYNLRKMYRDMFTTDFEMTQEKTRNWIKKIILESQDRILFLILVDNKKIGCIGHGGYNEKENSSQLDNMMKDPSCNISGIMTIVEKVYLKWMFEFFELSKITGYLFSDNEK
;
A
#
# COMPACT_ATOMS: atom_id res chain seq x y z
N MET A 1 -22.74 20.87 -9.21
CA MET A 1 -22.36 19.44 -9.18
C MET A 1 -20.95 19.19 -9.71
N LEU A 2 -20.62 19.54 -10.94
CA LEU A 2 -19.28 19.35 -11.54
C LEU A 2 -18.14 20.06 -10.78
N GLN A 3 -18.40 21.23 -10.23
CA GLN A 3 -17.40 22.01 -9.49
C GLN A 3 -17.08 21.41 -8.11
N TYR A 4 -18.04 20.78 -7.47
CA TYR A 4 -17.85 20.05 -6.20
C TYR A 4 -17.03 18.78 -6.40
N PHE A 5 -17.34 17.98 -7.45
CA PHE A 5 -16.58 16.76 -7.79
C PHE A 5 -15.11 17.05 -8.14
N ARG A 6 -14.84 18.11 -8.91
CA ARG A 6 -13.47 18.52 -9.24
C ARG A 6 -12.66 18.93 -8.01
N LYS A 7 -13.31 19.55 -7.02
CA LYS A 7 -12.66 19.92 -5.76
C LYS A 7 -12.24 18.68 -4.97
N THR A 8 -13.11 17.68 -4.87
CA THR A 8 -12.87 16.45 -4.12
C THR A 8 -11.70 15.63 -4.69
N MET A 9 -11.65 15.44 -6.01
CA MET A 9 -10.55 14.75 -6.68
C MET A 9 -9.22 15.47 -6.46
N ARG A 10 -9.19 16.77 -6.62
CA ARG A 10 -8.00 17.59 -6.38
C ARG A 10 -7.54 17.51 -4.93
N GLU A 11 -8.46 17.50 -3.99
CA GLU A 11 -8.15 17.37 -2.56
C GLU A 11 -7.53 16.00 -2.25
N PHE A 12 -8.06 14.92 -2.82
CA PHE A 12 -7.47 13.59 -2.67
C PHE A 12 -6.03 13.54 -3.16
N TYR A 13 -5.77 14.03 -4.38
CA TYR A 13 -4.42 14.03 -4.96
C TYR A 13 -3.47 14.94 -4.19
N ASN A 14 -3.91 16.11 -3.75
CA ASN A 14 -3.10 17.01 -2.92
C ASN A 14 -2.71 16.35 -1.59
N LYS A 15 -3.63 15.66 -0.91
CA LYS A 15 -3.34 14.91 0.32
C LYS A 15 -2.32 13.80 0.07
N LEU A 16 -2.43 13.11 -1.07
CA LEU A 16 -1.48 12.05 -1.45
C LEU A 16 -0.08 12.60 -1.72
N ASP A 17 -0.01 13.69 -2.48
CA ASP A 17 1.25 14.38 -2.77
C ASP A 17 1.91 14.92 -1.50
N GLU A 18 1.12 15.49 -0.58
CA GLU A 18 1.61 15.94 0.73
C GLU A 18 2.31 14.81 1.49
N ILE A 19 1.71 13.60 1.53
CA ILE A 19 2.33 12.44 2.18
C ILE A 19 3.63 12.06 1.48
N LYS A 20 3.63 11.98 0.15
CA LYS A 20 4.79 11.57 -0.65
C LYS A 20 5.97 12.54 -0.50
N GLN A 21 5.69 13.81 -0.29
CA GLN A 21 6.73 14.84 -0.07
C GLN A 21 7.33 14.80 1.35
N LYS A 22 6.61 14.21 2.31
CA LYS A 22 7.10 14.06 3.69
C LYS A 22 8.09 12.89 3.78
N LYS A 23 9.40 13.19 3.72
CA LYS A 23 10.51 12.19 3.73
C LYS A 23 10.40 11.11 4.84
N ASN A 24 9.76 11.42 5.95
CA ASN A 24 9.68 10.54 7.13
C ASN A 24 8.23 10.20 7.51
N PHE A 25 7.28 10.31 6.58
CA PHE A 25 5.91 9.93 6.88
C PHE A 25 5.83 8.45 7.24
N SER A 26 5.22 8.15 8.36
CA SER A 26 4.93 6.78 8.79
C SER A 26 3.68 6.72 9.65
N ILE A 27 3.01 5.58 9.63
CA ILE A 27 1.91 5.24 10.53
C ILE A 27 2.47 4.24 11.55
N ASN A 28 2.40 4.59 12.84
CA ASN A 28 2.90 3.73 13.91
C ASN A 28 1.75 2.98 14.57
N ILE A 29 1.94 1.69 14.82
CA ILE A 29 0.96 0.78 15.39
C ILE A 29 1.64 0.02 16.53
N PHE A 30 1.00 -0.03 17.69
CA PHE A 30 1.42 -0.86 18.81
C PHE A 30 0.50 -2.07 18.89
N PHE A 31 1.07 -3.26 18.84
CA PHE A 31 0.32 -4.51 18.85
C PHE A 31 1.05 -5.56 19.70
N LYS A 32 0.43 -5.98 20.81
CA LYS A 32 1.09 -6.84 21.81
C LYS A 32 2.40 -6.19 22.29
N SER A 33 3.53 -6.89 22.17
CA SER A 33 4.87 -6.38 22.48
C SER A 33 5.62 -5.79 21.28
N TYR A 34 4.96 -5.71 20.10
CA TYR A 34 5.60 -5.29 18.85
C TYR A 34 5.33 -3.83 18.52
N THR A 35 6.35 -3.16 18.01
CA THR A 35 6.20 -1.86 17.34
C THR A 35 6.14 -2.09 15.83
N ILE A 36 5.00 -1.75 15.24
CA ILE A 36 4.79 -1.85 13.80
C ILE A 36 4.83 -0.46 13.21
N ARG A 37 5.52 -0.30 12.10
CA ARG A 37 5.60 0.96 11.37
C ARG A 37 5.31 0.72 9.90
N LEU A 38 4.34 1.46 9.37
CA LEU A 38 4.10 1.55 7.94
C LEU A 38 4.92 2.73 7.42
N LYS A 39 6.00 2.46 6.70
CA LYS A 39 6.92 3.45 6.13
C LYS A 39 6.69 3.54 4.64
N LEU A 40 6.63 4.75 4.09
CA LEU A 40 6.56 4.95 2.64
C LEU A 40 7.69 4.20 1.93
N VAL A 41 7.37 3.55 0.80
CA VAL A 41 8.40 2.89 -0.02
C VAL A 41 9.38 3.92 -0.57
N ASP A 42 10.61 3.48 -0.75
CA ASP A 42 11.67 4.22 -1.40
C ASP A 42 12.32 3.34 -2.50
N THR A 43 13.29 3.89 -3.20
CA THR A 43 14.03 3.18 -4.27
C THR A 43 15.37 2.61 -3.80
N SER A 44 15.58 2.43 -2.50
CA SER A 44 16.78 1.79 -1.96
C SER A 44 16.88 0.32 -2.41
N ASP A 45 18.08 -0.20 -2.53
CA ASP A 45 18.31 -1.59 -2.97
C ASP A 45 17.63 -2.58 -2.04
N GLU A 46 17.65 -2.32 -0.73
CA GLU A 46 16.97 -3.14 0.27
C GLU A 46 15.44 -3.17 0.08
N THR A 47 14.83 -2.02 -0.25
CA THR A 47 13.40 -1.95 -0.56
C THR A 47 13.06 -2.71 -1.85
N ILE A 48 13.90 -2.54 -2.89
CA ILE A 48 13.72 -3.24 -4.16
C ILE A 48 13.82 -4.76 -3.95
N GLU A 49 14.82 -5.22 -3.22
CA GLU A 49 15.03 -6.64 -2.98
C GLU A 49 13.84 -7.29 -2.26
N ILE A 50 13.34 -6.69 -1.18
CA ILE A 50 12.21 -7.27 -0.46
C ILE A 50 10.93 -7.28 -1.29
N LEU A 51 10.64 -6.20 -2.02
CA LEU A 51 9.45 -6.14 -2.86
C LEU A 51 9.56 -7.07 -4.08
N TYR A 52 10.75 -7.21 -4.65
CA TYR A 52 11.01 -8.21 -5.69
C TYR A 52 10.71 -9.63 -5.18
N ASN A 53 11.24 -9.98 -4.01
CA ASN A 53 11.05 -11.30 -3.41
C ASN A 53 9.58 -11.57 -3.07
N LEU A 54 8.87 -10.61 -2.47
CA LEU A 54 7.44 -10.73 -2.19
C LEU A 54 6.63 -10.90 -3.48
N ARG A 55 6.86 -10.08 -4.49
CA ARG A 55 6.14 -10.16 -5.77
C ARG A 55 6.42 -11.46 -6.51
N LYS A 56 7.65 -11.96 -6.47
CA LYS A 56 8.02 -13.26 -7.03
C LYS A 56 7.31 -14.41 -6.31
N MET A 57 7.23 -14.35 -4.99
CA MET A 57 6.57 -15.36 -4.16
C MET A 57 5.06 -15.42 -4.39
N TYR A 58 4.43 -14.27 -4.60
CA TYR A 58 3.00 -14.13 -4.83
C TYR A 58 2.65 -13.95 -6.32
N ARG A 59 3.52 -14.40 -7.22
CA ARG A 59 3.36 -14.19 -8.67
C ARG A 59 1.98 -14.63 -9.19
N ASP A 60 1.51 -15.77 -8.73
CA ASP A 60 0.23 -16.36 -9.17
C ASP A 60 -1.00 -15.57 -8.68
N MET A 61 -0.79 -14.63 -7.76
CA MET A 61 -1.84 -13.71 -7.26
C MET A 61 -1.94 -12.40 -8.06
N PHE A 62 -1.13 -12.23 -9.11
CA PHE A 62 -1.24 -11.07 -10.00
C PHE A 62 -2.04 -11.42 -11.26
N THR A 63 -2.90 -10.50 -11.68
CA THR A 63 -3.75 -10.67 -12.87
C THR A 63 -2.99 -10.60 -14.20
N THR A 64 -1.76 -10.10 -14.17
CA THR A 64 -0.91 -9.96 -15.36
C THR A 64 0.33 -10.83 -15.22
N ASP A 65 0.60 -11.65 -16.24
CA ASP A 65 1.86 -12.37 -16.33
C ASP A 65 2.96 -11.44 -16.86
N PHE A 66 4.02 -11.29 -16.09
CA PHE A 66 5.18 -10.47 -16.47
C PHE A 66 6.47 -11.06 -15.87
N GLU A 67 7.54 -10.92 -16.60
CA GLU A 67 8.85 -11.31 -16.10
C GLU A 67 9.23 -10.45 -14.90
N MET A 68 9.56 -11.08 -13.80
CA MET A 68 9.90 -10.42 -12.53
C MET A 68 11.42 -10.25 -12.44
N THR A 69 11.89 -9.01 -12.44
CA THR A 69 13.31 -8.66 -12.19
C THR A 69 13.39 -7.53 -11.18
N GLN A 70 14.57 -7.36 -10.54
CA GLN A 70 14.79 -6.24 -9.62
C GLN A 70 14.68 -4.90 -10.34
N GLU A 71 15.18 -4.81 -11.57
CA GLU A 71 15.08 -3.59 -12.39
C GLU A 71 13.63 -3.23 -12.70
N LYS A 72 12.81 -4.19 -13.13
CA LYS A 72 11.38 -3.99 -13.36
C LYS A 72 10.65 -3.61 -12.08
N THR A 73 11.03 -4.19 -10.94
CA THR A 73 10.49 -3.83 -9.63
C THR A 73 10.85 -2.39 -9.26
N ARG A 74 12.09 -1.96 -9.48
CA ARG A 74 12.53 -0.58 -9.29
C ARG A 74 11.74 0.40 -10.15
N ASN A 75 11.59 0.09 -11.43
CA ASN A 75 10.82 0.91 -12.36
C ASN A 75 9.34 0.99 -11.99
N TRP A 76 8.75 -0.11 -11.54
CA TRP A 76 7.38 -0.14 -11.04
C TRP A 76 7.21 0.75 -9.80
N ILE A 77 8.09 0.65 -8.80
CA ILE A 77 8.04 1.52 -7.63
C ILE A 77 8.15 2.98 -8.04
N LYS A 78 9.14 3.32 -8.87
CA LYS A 78 9.36 4.69 -9.29
C LYS A 78 8.18 5.25 -10.07
N LYS A 79 7.77 4.59 -11.16
CA LYS A 79 6.80 5.12 -12.11
C LYS A 79 5.35 4.91 -11.69
N ILE A 80 5.04 3.73 -11.16
CA ILE A 80 3.65 3.34 -10.88
C ILE A 80 3.22 3.69 -9.46
N ILE A 81 4.16 3.76 -8.51
CA ILE A 81 3.86 4.09 -7.12
C ILE A 81 4.23 5.54 -6.78
N LEU A 82 5.51 5.91 -6.94
CA LEU A 82 5.99 7.21 -6.46
C LEU A 82 5.58 8.37 -7.36
N GLU A 83 5.63 8.20 -8.69
CA GLU A 83 5.26 9.22 -9.67
C GLU A 83 3.75 9.26 -9.95
N SER A 84 2.98 8.23 -9.56
CA SER A 84 1.53 8.21 -9.75
C SER A 84 0.83 9.22 -8.84
N GLN A 85 -0.23 9.84 -9.35
CA GLN A 85 -1.04 10.78 -8.56
C GLN A 85 -2.07 10.09 -7.65
N ASP A 86 -2.40 8.81 -7.90
CA ASP A 86 -3.47 8.11 -7.20
C ASP A 86 -3.02 6.86 -6.43
N ARG A 87 -1.72 6.55 -6.40
CA ARG A 87 -1.19 5.34 -5.75
C ARG A 87 -0.21 5.67 -4.65
N ILE A 88 -0.24 4.86 -3.60
CA ILE A 88 0.72 4.89 -2.51
C ILE A 88 1.00 3.47 -2.03
N LEU A 89 2.20 3.22 -1.58
CA LEU A 89 2.62 1.93 -1.04
C LEU A 89 3.48 2.14 0.20
N PHE A 90 3.20 1.39 1.24
CA PHE A 90 3.97 1.36 2.47
C PHE A 90 4.64 0.01 2.65
N LEU A 91 5.86 0.03 3.15
CA LEU A 91 6.51 -1.13 3.75
C LEU A 91 5.97 -1.33 5.16
N ILE A 92 5.73 -2.57 5.52
CA ILE A 92 5.36 -2.97 6.88
C ILE A 92 6.64 -3.41 7.60
N LEU A 93 7.00 -2.69 8.65
CA LEU A 93 8.14 -3.02 9.51
C LEU A 93 7.63 -3.45 10.89
N VAL A 94 8.17 -4.53 11.42
CA VAL A 94 7.95 -4.97 12.80
C VAL A 94 9.29 -4.98 13.51
N ASP A 95 9.42 -4.18 14.57
CA ASP A 95 10.68 -3.97 15.28
C ASP A 95 11.86 -3.69 14.32
N ASN A 96 11.61 -2.81 13.34
CA ASN A 96 12.50 -2.41 12.24
C ASN A 96 12.79 -3.48 11.17
N LYS A 97 12.29 -4.70 11.29
CA LYS A 97 12.40 -5.72 10.23
C LYS A 97 11.26 -5.52 9.22
N LYS A 98 11.59 -5.40 7.95
CA LYS A 98 10.62 -5.36 6.86
C LYS A 98 9.97 -6.73 6.68
N ILE A 99 8.63 -6.80 6.76
CA ILE A 99 7.87 -8.05 6.69
C ILE A 99 6.82 -8.08 5.61
N GLY A 100 6.61 -7.00 4.91
CA GLY A 100 5.55 -6.94 3.90
C GLY A 100 5.31 -5.54 3.36
N CYS A 101 4.21 -5.40 2.65
CA CYS A 101 3.74 -4.11 2.15
C CYS A 101 2.20 -4.04 2.14
N ILE A 102 1.69 -2.82 2.09
CA ILE A 102 0.26 -2.49 1.94
C ILE A 102 0.13 -1.14 1.25
N GLY A 103 -0.83 -1.00 0.37
CA GLY A 103 -1.04 0.24 -0.37
C GLY A 103 -2.46 0.40 -0.86
N HIS A 104 -2.70 1.48 -1.58
CA HIS A 104 -3.96 1.70 -2.28
C HIS A 104 -3.74 2.48 -3.58
N GLY A 105 -4.75 2.48 -4.43
CA GLY A 105 -4.80 3.20 -5.68
C GLY A 105 -6.19 3.19 -6.30
N GLY A 106 -6.30 3.63 -7.56
CA GLY A 106 -7.55 3.55 -8.29
C GLY A 106 -8.66 4.39 -7.67
N TYR A 107 -8.38 5.67 -7.37
CA TYR A 107 -9.40 6.58 -6.84
C TYR A 107 -10.56 6.78 -7.83
N ASN A 108 -11.78 6.54 -7.36
CA ASN A 108 -13.01 6.77 -8.10
C ASN A 108 -13.75 7.97 -7.51
N GLU A 109 -13.77 9.07 -8.25
CA GLU A 109 -14.39 10.32 -7.84
C GLU A 109 -15.91 10.20 -7.64
N LYS A 110 -16.59 9.43 -8.51
CA LYS A 110 -18.06 9.30 -8.45
C LYS A 110 -18.53 8.61 -7.17
N GLU A 111 -17.75 7.63 -6.71
CA GLU A 111 -18.07 6.85 -5.51
C GLU A 111 -17.33 7.36 -4.27
N ASN A 112 -16.45 8.35 -4.44
CA ASN A 112 -15.48 8.74 -3.41
C ASN A 112 -14.81 7.53 -2.77
N SER A 113 -14.26 6.66 -3.62
CA SER A 113 -13.71 5.38 -3.22
C SER A 113 -12.28 5.20 -3.69
N SER A 114 -11.52 4.34 -3.00
CA SER A 114 -10.21 3.88 -3.41
C SER A 114 -10.11 2.37 -3.24
N GLN A 115 -9.13 1.76 -3.89
CA GLN A 115 -8.92 0.32 -3.87
C GLN A 115 -7.71 -0.01 -3.01
N LEU A 116 -7.90 -0.88 -2.01
CA LEU A 116 -6.79 -1.53 -1.30
C LEU A 116 -6.01 -2.40 -2.29
N ASP A 117 -4.70 -2.26 -2.32
CA ASP A 117 -3.83 -2.89 -3.31
C ASP A 117 -2.50 -3.32 -2.69
N ASN A 118 -1.84 -4.29 -3.33
CA ASN A 118 -0.50 -4.75 -2.95
C ASN A 118 -0.32 -5.13 -1.47
N MET A 119 -1.29 -5.79 -0.86
CA MET A 119 -1.16 -6.30 0.50
C MET A 119 -0.46 -7.66 0.48
N MET A 120 0.81 -7.67 0.90
CA MET A 120 1.66 -8.88 0.91
C MET A 120 2.42 -8.98 2.24
N LYS A 121 2.63 -10.20 2.71
CA LYS A 121 3.40 -10.51 3.93
C LYS A 121 4.45 -11.58 3.63
N ASP A 122 5.65 -11.41 4.18
CA ASP A 122 6.66 -12.46 4.20
C ASP A 122 6.12 -13.67 5.01
N PRO A 123 6.02 -14.87 4.40
CA PRO A 123 5.53 -16.07 5.09
C PRO A 123 6.38 -16.45 6.31
N SER A 124 7.65 -16.06 6.36
CA SER A 124 8.52 -16.30 7.53
C SER A 124 8.11 -15.50 8.77
N CYS A 125 7.26 -14.48 8.60
CA CYS A 125 6.69 -13.72 9.72
C CYS A 125 5.50 -14.47 10.33
N ASN A 126 5.74 -15.16 11.46
CA ASN A 126 4.76 -16.01 12.13
C ASN A 126 3.98 -15.32 13.27
N ILE A 127 3.92 -13.98 13.27
CA ILE A 127 3.18 -13.23 14.28
C ILE A 127 1.68 -13.29 13.96
N SER A 128 0.94 -14.04 14.77
CA SER A 128 -0.49 -14.20 14.60
C SER A 128 -1.25 -12.87 14.77
N GLY A 129 -2.12 -12.57 13.79
CA GLY A 129 -2.96 -11.36 13.77
C GLY A 129 -2.26 -10.11 13.30
N ILE A 130 -0.98 -10.18 12.89
CA ILE A 130 -0.20 -8.99 12.47
C ILE A 130 -0.83 -8.28 11.26
N MET A 131 -1.22 -9.02 10.23
CA MET A 131 -1.82 -8.42 9.04
C MET A 131 -3.21 -7.87 9.32
N THR A 132 -3.99 -8.54 10.16
CA THR A 132 -5.33 -8.06 10.56
C THR A 132 -5.26 -6.71 11.25
N ILE A 133 -4.30 -6.50 12.15
CA ILE A 133 -4.16 -5.20 12.82
C ILE A 133 -3.61 -4.13 11.89
N VAL A 134 -2.64 -4.49 11.03
CA VAL A 134 -2.10 -3.58 10.02
C VAL A 134 -3.21 -3.12 9.08
N GLU A 135 -3.97 -4.05 8.51
CA GLU A 135 -5.08 -3.74 7.61
C GLU A 135 -6.13 -2.86 8.29
N LYS A 136 -6.56 -3.20 9.50
CA LYS A 136 -7.54 -2.44 10.28
C LYS A 136 -7.12 -0.98 10.50
N VAL A 137 -5.88 -0.76 10.91
CA VAL A 137 -5.36 0.59 11.15
C VAL A 137 -5.18 1.34 9.85
N TYR A 138 -4.70 0.65 8.79
CA TYR A 138 -4.52 1.24 7.47
C TYR A 138 -5.86 1.68 6.85
N LEU A 139 -6.88 0.81 6.88
CA LEU A 139 -8.22 1.15 6.39
C LEU A 139 -8.83 2.31 7.17
N LYS A 140 -8.71 2.31 8.51
CA LYS A 140 -9.17 3.42 9.33
C LYS A 140 -8.48 4.73 8.91
N TRP A 141 -7.16 4.71 8.75
CA TRP A 141 -6.40 5.87 8.30
C TRP A 141 -6.85 6.34 6.91
N MET A 142 -7.10 5.43 5.96
CA MET A 142 -7.61 5.78 4.64
C MET A 142 -8.96 6.50 4.73
N PHE A 143 -9.89 5.97 5.51
CA PHE A 143 -11.22 6.58 5.68
C PHE A 143 -11.11 7.98 6.31
N GLU A 144 -10.33 8.13 7.36
CA GLU A 144 -10.24 9.37 8.11
C GLU A 144 -9.40 10.44 7.37
N PHE A 145 -8.25 10.06 6.83
CA PHE A 145 -7.34 11.01 6.20
C PHE A 145 -7.83 11.47 4.82
N PHE A 146 -8.29 10.54 4.00
CA PHE A 146 -8.80 10.86 2.65
C PHE A 146 -10.30 11.12 2.62
N GLU A 147 -11.00 10.96 3.75
CA GLU A 147 -12.46 11.18 3.85
C GLU A 147 -13.23 10.34 2.82
N LEU A 148 -12.81 9.08 2.62
CA LEU A 148 -13.43 8.17 1.67
C LEU A 148 -14.79 7.69 2.15
N SER A 149 -15.70 7.48 1.19
CA SER A 149 -17.00 6.86 1.45
C SER A 149 -16.94 5.34 1.36
N LYS A 150 -15.97 4.79 0.61
CA LYS A 150 -15.86 3.37 0.34
C LYS A 150 -14.41 2.97 0.06
N ILE A 151 -14.03 1.80 0.52
CA ILE A 151 -12.77 1.14 0.12
C ILE A 151 -13.13 -0.21 -0.47
N THR A 152 -12.56 -0.55 -1.62
CA THR A 152 -12.73 -1.82 -2.31
C THR A 152 -11.44 -2.63 -2.25
N GLY A 153 -11.55 -3.95 -2.41
CA GLY A 153 -10.43 -4.86 -2.57
C GLY A 153 -10.82 -5.97 -3.54
N TYR A 154 -9.85 -6.49 -4.28
CA TYR A 154 -10.05 -7.65 -5.16
C TYR A 154 -9.24 -8.82 -4.61
N LEU A 155 -9.91 -9.97 -4.49
CA LEU A 155 -9.31 -11.23 -4.11
C LEU A 155 -9.65 -12.26 -5.20
N PHE A 156 -8.74 -13.17 -5.48
CA PHE A 156 -9.08 -14.33 -6.29
C PHE A 156 -10.06 -15.23 -5.53
N SER A 157 -10.97 -15.88 -6.25
CA SER A 157 -12.01 -16.75 -5.67
C SER A 157 -11.44 -18.00 -4.99
N ASP A 158 -10.22 -18.40 -5.34
CA ASP A 158 -9.48 -19.52 -4.77
C ASP A 158 -8.53 -19.14 -3.62
N ASN A 159 -8.54 -17.88 -3.21
CA ASN A 159 -7.79 -17.41 -2.05
C ASN A 159 -8.54 -17.72 -0.74
N GLU A 160 -8.48 -18.98 -0.31
CA GLU A 160 -9.20 -19.55 0.86
C GLU A 160 -8.46 -19.35 2.21
N LYS A 161 -7.56 -18.38 2.35
CA LYS A 161 -6.75 -18.20 3.58
C LYS A 161 -7.01 -16.89 4.28
#